data_34d8ed101dfe1949dd199287bb70bd98
#
_entry.id   34d8ed101dfe1949dd199287bb70bd98
#
_cell.length_a   1.000
_cell.length_b   1.000
_cell.length_c   1.000
_cell.angle_alpha   90.00
_cell.angle_beta   90.00
_cell.angle_gamma   90.00
#
_symmetry.space_group_name_H-M   'P 1'
#
loop_
_entity.id
_entity.type
_entity.pdbx_description
1 polymer ?
#
loop_
_entity_poly.entity_id
_entity_poly.type
_entity_poly.pdbx_seq_one_letter_code
_entity_poly.pdbx_strand_id
1 'polypeptide(L)'
;MLIDHPTLLLCMYSSLSIAKISSYSDGHVITIFFSHFTHLSHSYYIILTKLHFIVNQEVFMNSLTNKDLYKAMWRWHFYAGVIFAPFLIILSITGAIYLFKPQIESVLYKNYFYVAEGQQQLAPSRLIEKVTSAYEEATVVSYRPSDAPNRSVEIGIVLHDEPYTVFVNPYNGNILGEIAKNGKLMNIIVKLHGELMVGTVGDRIVELAACWAVILLITGLYLWWPRKRSLYGIVSIRFHEGKRVMWKDIHSVLAIWLSVFILLLIVTGLPWAGFMGDKINRIATATHTGYPAGLWDDIPESVIPTKSVADVPWAAENMPVPESKQNGTMTIPIESVIQIAQERHVHPGYSIYFPEGEKGVYTVSVFPTLPQDQATLHIDQYSGEVLADLRFKDYGWLAKVIEIGIALHEGRYFGLFNQLIGLATCLGLIFIAYSGIVMWWKRRPKGRIGLPPAPQNKNVARMVALIIIVLGLIMPLVALSLVVAFAVDWIVIRRIPKLQTWFSIE
;
A
#
# COMPACT_ATOMS: atom_id res chain seq x y z
N MET A 1 -16.53 -48.30 -28.71
CA MET A 1 -15.31 -47.92 -29.40
C MET A 1 -15.58 -46.63 -30.17
N LEU A 2 -15.77 -45.55 -29.48
CA LEU A 2 -16.06 -44.23 -30.03
C LEU A 2 -15.28 -43.24 -29.19
N ILE A 3 -14.34 -42.56 -29.85
CA ILE A 3 -13.49 -41.53 -29.29
C ILE A 3 -14.29 -40.23 -29.42
N ASP A 4 -14.82 -39.73 -28.30
CA ASP A 4 -15.45 -38.42 -28.27
C ASP A 4 -14.41 -37.34 -28.12
N HIS A 5 -14.24 -36.52 -29.15
CA HIS A 5 -13.52 -35.27 -29.13
C HIS A 5 -14.39 -34.16 -28.51
N PRO A 6 -13.89 -33.34 -27.59
CA PRO A 6 -14.65 -32.19 -27.10
C PRO A 6 -14.62 -31.07 -28.16
N THR A 7 -15.79 -30.71 -28.63
CA THR A 7 -16.03 -29.62 -29.57
C THR A 7 -15.93 -28.28 -28.88
N LEU A 8 -14.93 -27.48 -29.23
CA LEU A 8 -14.83 -26.06 -28.86
C LEU A 8 -15.80 -25.26 -29.76
N LEU A 9 -16.84 -24.69 -29.19
CA LEU A 9 -17.70 -23.72 -29.86
C LEU A 9 -17.19 -22.30 -29.59
N LEU A 10 -16.55 -21.69 -30.58
CA LEU A 10 -16.26 -20.27 -30.60
C LEU A 10 -17.41 -19.54 -31.30
N CYS A 11 -18.29 -18.87 -30.57
CA CYS A 11 -19.24 -17.93 -31.14
C CYS A 11 -18.66 -16.51 -31.08
N MET A 12 -18.27 -15.96 -32.21
CA MET A 12 -17.97 -14.53 -32.38
C MET A 12 -19.28 -13.81 -32.74
N TYR A 13 -19.74 -12.94 -31.86
CA TYR A 13 -20.72 -11.92 -32.18
C TYR A 13 -20.08 -10.55 -32.13
N SER A 14 -20.28 -9.78 -33.16
CA SER A 14 -19.75 -8.42 -33.35
C SER A 14 -20.37 -7.47 -32.33
N SER A 15 -19.51 -6.64 -31.73
CA SER A 15 -19.74 -5.48 -30.85
C SER A 15 -19.76 -5.67 -29.32
N LEU A 16 -19.60 -6.87 -28.79
CA LEU A 16 -19.25 -7.08 -27.38
C LEU A 16 -18.39 -8.35 -27.31
N SER A 17 -17.09 -8.18 -27.15
CA SER A 17 -16.17 -9.33 -27.09
C SER A 17 -16.24 -9.99 -25.70
N ILE A 18 -17.20 -10.88 -25.52
CA ILE A 18 -17.20 -11.82 -24.40
C ILE A 18 -16.73 -13.16 -24.94
N ALA A 19 -15.52 -13.58 -24.64
CA ALA A 19 -15.09 -14.93 -24.90
C ALA A 19 -15.59 -15.85 -23.75
N LYS A 20 -16.58 -16.66 -24.01
CA LYS A 20 -17.08 -17.68 -23.10
C LYS A 20 -16.39 -18.99 -23.43
N ILE A 21 -15.45 -19.43 -22.61
CA ILE A 21 -14.87 -20.77 -22.72
C ILE A 21 -15.64 -21.66 -21.72
N SER A 22 -16.48 -22.55 -22.20
CA SER A 22 -17.09 -23.57 -21.35
C SER A 22 -16.51 -24.94 -21.71
N SER A 23 -15.84 -25.57 -20.76
CA SER A 23 -15.50 -26.98 -20.86
C SER A 23 -16.44 -27.79 -19.94
N TYR A 24 -17.00 -28.84 -20.44
CA TYR A 24 -17.89 -29.75 -19.71
C TYR A 24 -17.08 -31.01 -19.36
N SER A 25 -16.80 -31.23 -18.11
CA SER A 25 -16.34 -32.50 -17.56
C SER A 25 -16.80 -32.57 -16.10
N ASP A 26 -17.61 -33.57 -15.81
CA ASP A 26 -18.01 -33.98 -14.46
C ASP A 26 -18.65 -32.90 -13.56
N GLY A 27 -19.59 -32.12 -14.09
CA GLY A 27 -20.50 -31.30 -13.28
C GLY A 27 -19.96 -29.95 -12.80
N HIS A 28 -18.77 -29.54 -13.21
CA HIS A 28 -18.23 -28.22 -12.84
C HIS A 28 -18.03 -27.31 -14.05
N VAL A 29 -18.62 -26.12 -14.00
CA VAL A 29 -18.46 -25.07 -15.02
C VAL A 29 -17.51 -24.01 -14.50
N ILE A 30 -16.31 -23.85 -15.11
CA ILE A 30 -15.42 -22.73 -14.86
C ILE A 30 -15.66 -21.68 -15.94
N THR A 31 -16.24 -20.54 -15.56
CA THR A 31 -16.47 -19.40 -16.44
C THR A 31 -15.45 -18.30 -16.13
N ILE A 32 -14.58 -17.99 -17.10
CA ILE A 32 -13.64 -16.87 -17.01
C ILE A 32 -14.19 -15.73 -17.87
N PHE A 33 -14.45 -14.57 -17.24
CA PHE A 33 -14.91 -13.36 -17.92
C PHE A 33 -13.69 -12.49 -18.30
N PHE A 34 -13.54 -12.21 -19.59
CA PHE A 34 -12.66 -11.16 -20.11
C PHE A 34 -13.52 -10.07 -20.72
N SER A 35 -13.64 -8.92 -20.10
CA SER A 35 -14.27 -7.75 -20.71
C SER A 35 -13.20 -6.69 -21.06
N HIS A 36 -13.21 -6.27 -22.32
CA HIS A 36 -12.49 -5.12 -22.88
C HIS A 36 -10.97 -5.03 -22.66
N PHE A 37 -10.20 -5.67 -23.55
CA PHE A 37 -8.85 -5.28 -23.89
C PHE A 37 -8.67 -5.26 -25.42
N THR A 38 -9.09 -4.20 -26.08
CA THR A 38 -9.04 -4.08 -27.55
C THR A 38 -7.68 -3.67 -28.11
N HIS A 39 -6.62 -3.58 -27.31
CA HIS A 39 -5.26 -3.24 -27.77
C HIS A 39 -4.15 -4.14 -27.21
N LEU A 40 -4.44 -5.40 -26.91
CA LEU A 40 -3.38 -6.38 -26.66
C LEU A 40 -2.88 -6.91 -28.00
N SER A 41 -1.60 -6.66 -28.31
CA SER A 41 -0.97 -7.09 -29.55
C SER A 41 -1.14 -8.60 -29.79
N HIS A 42 -1.16 -9.00 -31.06
CA HIS A 42 -1.27 -10.39 -31.57
C HIS A 42 -0.34 -11.39 -30.84
N SER A 43 0.78 -10.90 -30.32
CA SER A 43 1.74 -11.66 -29.52
C SER A 43 1.19 -12.18 -28.19
N TYR A 44 0.33 -11.41 -27.51
CA TYR A 44 -0.30 -11.85 -26.24
C TYR A 44 -1.32 -12.95 -26.47
N TYR A 45 -2.05 -12.89 -27.59
CA TYR A 45 -3.02 -13.94 -27.94
C TYR A 45 -2.33 -15.27 -28.24
N ILE A 46 -1.17 -15.24 -28.91
CA ILE A 46 -0.34 -16.42 -29.18
C ILE A 46 0.27 -16.99 -27.90
N ILE A 47 0.64 -16.14 -26.95
CA ILE A 47 1.14 -16.60 -25.64
C ILE A 47 0.03 -17.28 -24.84
N LEU A 48 -1.16 -16.69 -24.78
CA LEU A 48 -2.31 -17.25 -24.07
C LEU A 48 -2.80 -18.57 -24.69
N THR A 49 -2.85 -18.68 -26.02
CA THR A 49 -3.22 -19.93 -26.69
C THR A 49 -2.16 -21.03 -26.59
N LYS A 50 -0.86 -20.69 -26.60
CA LYS A 50 0.23 -21.64 -26.31
C LYS A 50 0.26 -22.05 -24.84
N LEU A 51 -0.06 -21.16 -23.90
CA LEU A 51 -0.24 -21.46 -22.47
C LEU A 51 -1.40 -22.45 -22.26
N HIS A 52 -2.49 -22.31 -23.00
CA HIS A 52 -3.62 -23.25 -22.95
C HIS A 52 -3.24 -24.65 -23.46
N PHE A 53 -2.35 -24.76 -24.44
CA PHE A 53 -1.85 -26.04 -24.97
C PHE A 53 -0.84 -26.74 -24.04
N ILE A 54 -0.13 -25.98 -23.17
CA ILE A 54 0.84 -26.53 -22.19
C ILE A 54 0.15 -27.08 -20.94
N VAL A 55 -1.05 -26.56 -20.61
CA VAL A 55 -1.82 -27.02 -19.46
C VAL A 55 -2.78 -28.15 -19.88
N ASN A 56 -2.22 -29.34 -20.13
CA ASN A 56 -3.03 -30.56 -20.26
C ASN A 56 -3.71 -30.82 -18.90
N GLN A 57 -5.05 -30.79 -18.84
CA GLN A 57 -5.83 -30.95 -17.59
C GLN A 57 -5.43 -32.18 -16.77
N GLU A 58 -5.09 -33.29 -17.40
CA GLU A 58 -4.64 -34.51 -16.72
C GLU A 58 -3.30 -34.34 -16.01
N VAL A 59 -2.39 -33.56 -16.58
CA VAL A 59 -1.07 -33.29 -15.98
C VAL A 59 -1.23 -32.39 -14.75
N PHE A 60 -2.15 -31.42 -14.81
CA PHE A 60 -2.43 -30.50 -13.70
C PHE A 60 -3.12 -31.22 -12.53
N MET A 61 -4.17 -31.98 -12.78
CA MET A 61 -4.92 -32.70 -11.75
C MET A 61 -4.08 -33.78 -11.05
N ASN A 62 -3.30 -34.56 -11.79
CA ASN A 62 -2.41 -35.56 -11.22
C ASN A 62 -1.20 -34.96 -10.44
N SER A 63 -0.83 -33.70 -10.75
CA SER A 63 0.25 -33.02 -9.99
C SER A 63 -0.25 -32.44 -8.66
N LEU A 64 -1.51 -32.04 -8.55
CA LEU A 64 -2.07 -31.45 -7.33
C LEU A 64 -2.18 -32.41 -6.14
N THR A 65 -2.24 -33.72 -6.38
CA THR A 65 -2.27 -34.73 -5.30
C THR A 65 -0.89 -35.15 -4.82
N ASN A 66 0.17 -34.59 -5.36
CA ASN A 66 1.50 -35.15 -5.32
C ASN A 66 2.34 -34.64 -4.12
N LYS A 67 3.04 -35.56 -3.46
CA LYS A 67 4.03 -35.29 -2.41
C LYS A 67 5.09 -34.26 -2.85
N ASP A 68 5.39 -34.20 -4.15
CA ASP A 68 6.39 -33.30 -4.72
C ASP A 68 5.90 -31.87 -4.80
N LEU A 69 4.60 -31.61 -5.06
CA LEU A 69 4.04 -30.25 -4.96
C LEU A 69 4.13 -29.73 -3.51
N TYR A 70 3.80 -30.58 -2.54
CA TYR A 70 3.95 -30.20 -1.13
C TYR A 70 5.39 -29.83 -0.79
N LYS A 71 6.39 -30.60 -1.26
CA LYS A 71 7.80 -30.30 -1.07
C LYS A 71 8.19 -28.97 -1.73
N ALA A 72 7.72 -28.72 -2.95
CA ALA A 72 7.96 -27.48 -3.66
C ALA A 72 7.39 -26.28 -2.89
N MET A 73 6.09 -26.32 -2.51
CA MET A 73 5.45 -25.25 -1.73
C MET A 73 6.13 -25.03 -0.39
N TRP A 74 6.56 -26.10 0.29
CA TRP A 74 7.29 -26.00 1.54
C TRP A 74 8.67 -25.33 1.36
N ARG A 75 9.38 -25.62 0.26
CA ARG A 75 10.66 -24.96 -0.04
C ARG A 75 10.47 -23.46 -0.30
N TRP A 76 9.51 -23.08 -1.10
CA TRP A 76 9.21 -21.70 -1.40
C TRP A 76 8.81 -20.91 -0.15
N HIS A 77 7.88 -21.48 0.62
CA HIS A 77 7.47 -20.89 1.89
C HIS A 77 8.65 -20.74 2.85
N PHE A 78 9.52 -21.72 2.90
CA PHE A 78 10.71 -21.69 3.75
C PHE A 78 11.70 -20.60 3.32
N TYR A 79 12.10 -20.56 2.04
CA TYR A 79 13.04 -19.56 1.55
C TYR A 79 12.48 -18.14 1.72
N ALA A 80 11.26 -17.91 1.26
CA ALA A 80 10.60 -16.62 1.40
C ALA A 80 10.47 -16.21 2.89
N GLY A 81 10.06 -17.15 3.76
CA GLY A 81 9.93 -16.90 5.18
C GLY A 81 11.25 -16.50 5.85
N VAL A 82 12.37 -17.17 5.53
CA VAL A 82 13.68 -16.84 6.11
C VAL A 82 14.21 -15.51 5.60
N ILE A 83 14.04 -15.22 4.29
CA ILE A 83 14.56 -14.00 3.67
C ILE A 83 13.74 -12.77 4.10
N PHE A 84 12.42 -12.88 4.08
CA PHE A 84 11.54 -11.71 4.27
C PHE A 84 11.07 -11.51 5.71
N ALA A 85 11.24 -12.48 6.62
CA ALA A 85 10.85 -12.33 8.03
C ALA A 85 11.40 -11.06 8.71
N PRO A 86 12.68 -10.66 8.55
CA PRO A 86 13.19 -9.43 9.16
C PRO A 86 12.43 -8.19 8.69
N PHE A 87 12.14 -8.10 7.40
CA PHE A 87 11.39 -6.96 6.83
C PHE A 87 9.95 -6.95 7.35
N LEU A 88 9.27 -8.10 7.36
CA LEU A 88 7.90 -8.20 7.89
C LEU A 88 7.83 -7.84 9.38
N ILE A 89 8.85 -8.15 10.16
CA ILE A 89 8.93 -7.73 11.56
C ILE A 89 9.08 -6.22 11.67
N ILE A 90 9.96 -5.59 10.89
CA ILE A 90 10.15 -4.13 10.88
C ILE A 90 8.83 -3.45 10.47
N LEU A 91 8.21 -3.90 9.39
CA LEU A 91 6.93 -3.37 8.91
C LEU A 91 5.81 -3.52 9.95
N SER A 92 5.78 -4.64 10.66
CA SER A 92 4.79 -4.86 11.72
C SER A 92 5.02 -3.96 12.93
N ILE A 93 6.26 -3.74 13.35
CA ILE A 93 6.58 -2.86 14.48
C ILE A 93 6.23 -1.41 14.11
N THR A 94 6.68 -0.93 12.96
CA THR A 94 6.45 0.44 12.52
C THR A 94 4.98 0.71 12.26
N GLY A 95 4.26 -0.25 11.65
CA GLY A 95 2.81 -0.18 11.47
C GLY A 95 2.06 -0.15 12.80
N ALA A 96 2.43 -1.00 13.77
CA ALA A 96 1.82 -0.99 15.10
C ALA A 96 1.98 0.36 15.81
N ILE A 97 3.13 1.02 15.68
CA ILE A 97 3.37 2.35 16.24
C ILE A 97 2.49 3.40 15.51
N TYR A 98 2.47 3.35 14.17
CA TYR A 98 1.74 4.33 13.36
C TYR A 98 0.22 4.29 13.58
N LEU A 99 -0.37 3.11 13.84
CA LEU A 99 -1.79 2.98 14.17
C LEU A 99 -2.23 3.91 15.31
N PHE A 100 -1.33 4.22 16.26
CA PHE A 100 -1.60 5.09 17.40
C PHE A 100 -1.00 6.49 17.22
N LYS A 101 -0.76 6.92 15.99
CA LYS A 101 -0.22 8.26 15.67
C LYS A 101 -0.94 9.39 16.42
N PRO A 102 -2.30 9.51 16.38
CA PRO A 102 -2.97 10.62 17.04
C PRO A 102 -2.73 10.65 18.55
N GLN A 103 -2.75 9.48 19.20
CA GLN A 103 -2.54 9.35 20.64
C GLN A 103 -1.09 9.67 21.04
N ILE A 104 -0.13 9.15 20.27
CA ILE A 104 1.30 9.37 20.53
C ILE A 104 1.66 10.84 20.32
N GLU A 105 1.23 11.44 19.20
CA GLU A 105 1.52 12.85 18.90
C GLU A 105 0.85 13.80 19.89
N SER A 106 -0.38 13.50 20.35
CA SER A 106 -1.07 14.32 21.36
C SER A 106 -0.35 14.36 22.71
N VAL A 107 0.38 13.30 23.05
CA VAL A 107 1.20 13.25 24.27
C VAL A 107 2.58 13.87 24.03
N LEU A 108 3.24 13.49 22.93
CA LEU A 108 4.61 13.90 22.63
C LEU A 108 4.73 15.40 22.36
N TYR A 109 3.76 15.94 21.62
CA TYR A 109 3.74 17.34 21.20
C TYR A 109 2.70 18.17 21.97
N LYS A 110 2.32 17.74 23.18
CA LYS A 110 1.28 18.39 23.99
C LYS A 110 1.46 19.91 24.11
N ASN A 111 2.69 20.35 24.38
CA ASN A 111 2.99 21.78 24.60
C ASN A 111 2.92 22.61 23.32
N TYR A 112 2.99 21.99 22.14
CA TYR A 112 2.83 22.64 20.84
C TYR A 112 1.38 22.64 20.38
N PHE A 113 0.65 21.56 20.67
CA PHE A 113 -0.70 21.33 20.16
C PHE A 113 -1.78 22.04 20.96
N TYR A 114 -1.62 22.15 22.30
CA TYR A 114 -2.69 22.60 23.16
C TYR A 114 -2.38 23.96 23.78
N VAL A 115 -3.39 24.83 23.78
CA VAL A 115 -3.36 26.17 24.34
C VAL A 115 -4.56 26.36 25.29
N ALA A 116 -4.45 27.34 26.20
CA ALA A 116 -5.59 27.80 26.95
C ALA A 116 -6.55 28.57 26.02
N GLU A 117 -7.84 28.32 26.17
CA GLU A 117 -8.88 29.06 25.44
C GLU A 117 -8.86 30.53 25.83
N GLY A 118 -8.94 31.41 24.83
CA GLY A 118 -9.08 32.86 24.98
C GLY A 118 -10.45 33.34 24.50
N GLN A 119 -10.73 34.62 24.64
CA GLN A 119 -12.02 35.19 24.27
C GLN A 119 -12.21 35.30 22.74
N GLN A 120 -11.16 35.68 22.04
CA GLN A 120 -11.20 35.90 20.60
C GLN A 120 -9.86 35.50 19.96
N GLN A 121 -9.93 34.80 18.84
CA GLN A 121 -8.73 34.47 18.04
C GLN A 121 -8.31 35.69 17.21
N LEU A 122 -7.00 35.84 17.02
CA LEU A 122 -6.43 36.83 16.13
C LEU A 122 -6.72 36.47 14.67
N ALA A 123 -6.74 37.48 13.80
CA ALA A 123 -6.87 37.26 12.36
C ALA A 123 -5.72 36.38 11.85
N PRO A 124 -5.97 35.43 10.93
CA PRO A 124 -4.95 34.57 10.35
C PRO A 124 -3.77 35.34 9.76
N SER A 125 -4.01 36.43 9.06
CA SER A 125 -2.98 37.31 8.52
C SER A 125 -2.04 37.86 9.62
N ARG A 126 -2.57 38.18 10.80
CA ARG A 126 -1.77 38.65 11.95
C ARG A 126 -0.90 37.56 12.53
N LEU A 127 -1.36 36.30 12.53
CA LEU A 127 -0.57 35.16 13.00
C LEU A 127 0.57 34.89 12.03
N ILE A 128 0.30 34.98 10.73
CA ILE A 128 1.31 34.83 9.67
C ILE A 128 2.36 35.94 9.78
N GLU A 129 1.93 37.22 9.94
CA GLU A 129 2.83 38.36 10.11
C GLU A 129 3.80 38.17 11.30
N LYS A 130 3.29 37.65 12.43
CA LYS A 130 4.13 37.35 13.60
C LYS A 130 5.19 36.28 13.32
N VAL A 131 4.82 35.22 12.58
CA VAL A 131 5.77 34.20 12.18
C VAL A 131 6.78 34.74 11.18
N THR A 132 6.35 35.48 10.16
CA THR A 132 7.25 36.09 9.18
C THR A 132 8.23 37.06 9.84
N SER A 133 7.76 37.84 10.83
CA SER A 133 8.64 38.74 11.60
C SER A 133 9.64 38.01 12.52
N ALA A 134 9.29 36.81 12.99
CA ALA A 134 10.17 36.00 13.85
C ALA A 134 11.19 35.16 13.03
N TYR A 135 10.88 34.86 11.80
CA TYR A 135 11.67 34.05 10.87
C TYR A 135 11.86 34.80 9.55
N GLU A 136 12.67 35.87 9.57
CA GLU A 136 12.85 36.82 8.45
C GLU A 136 13.32 36.16 7.15
N GLU A 137 14.07 35.06 7.23
CA GLU A 137 14.58 34.31 6.06
C GLU A 137 13.65 33.20 5.59
N ALA A 138 12.50 32.98 6.28
CA ALA A 138 11.60 31.90 5.96
C ALA A 138 10.51 32.31 4.98
N THR A 139 10.14 31.39 4.10
CA THR A 139 8.95 31.52 3.25
C THR A 139 7.79 30.74 3.88
N VAL A 140 6.65 31.41 4.09
CA VAL A 140 5.43 30.75 4.54
C VAL A 140 4.79 30.01 3.37
N VAL A 141 4.58 28.70 3.54
CA VAL A 141 4.07 27.81 2.49
C VAL A 141 2.70 27.19 2.80
N SER A 142 2.30 27.18 4.08
CA SER A 142 0.98 26.66 4.45
C SER A 142 0.45 27.25 5.75
N TYR A 143 -0.88 27.20 5.88
CA TYR A 143 -1.60 27.62 7.08
C TYR A 143 -2.68 26.60 7.40
N ARG A 144 -2.72 26.11 8.64
CA ARG A 144 -3.77 25.22 9.14
C ARG A 144 -4.49 25.90 10.29
N PRO A 145 -5.76 26.27 10.14
CA PRO A 145 -6.56 26.84 11.21
C PRO A 145 -6.66 25.89 12.40
N SER A 146 -6.86 26.46 13.57
CA SER A 146 -7.25 25.69 14.76
C SER A 146 -8.56 24.93 14.50
N ASP A 147 -8.58 23.63 14.74
CA ASP A 147 -9.75 22.75 14.56
C ASP A 147 -10.59 22.63 15.86
N ALA A 148 -10.08 23.16 16.98
CA ALA A 148 -10.78 23.21 18.26
C ALA A 148 -10.32 24.43 19.09
N PRO A 149 -11.15 24.97 20.02
CA PRO A 149 -10.80 26.14 20.80
C PRO A 149 -9.48 26.02 21.57
N ASN A 150 -9.13 24.83 22.05
CA ASN A 150 -7.92 24.59 22.80
C ASN A 150 -6.72 24.13 21.94
N ARG A 151 -6.79 24.35 20.61
CA ARG A 151 -5.70 23.94 19.68
C ARG A 151 -4.93 25.13 19.14
N SER A 152 -3.63 24.92 18.93
CA SER A 152 -2.77 25.87 18.23
C SER A 152 -3.09 25.92 16.73
N VAL A 153 -2.70 26.99 16.09
CA VAL A 153 -2.59 27.12 14.63
C VAL A 153 -1.23 26.56 14.21
N GLU A 154 -1.21 25.88 13.06
CA GLU A 154 0.03 25.36 12.46
C GLU A 154 0.37 26.19 11.22
N ILE A 155 1.57 26.77 11.16
CA ILE A 155 2.05 27.55 10.01
C ILE A 155 3.28 26.81 9.45
N GLY A 156 3.17 26.35 8.20
CA GLY A 156 4.29 25.73 7.50
C GLY A 156 5.21 26.79 6.93
N ILE A 157 6.50 26.67 7.20
CA ILE A 157 7.54 27.53 6.64
C ILE A 157 8.64 26.70 6.02
N VAL A 158 9.34 27.27 5.04
CA VAL A 158 10.61 26.76 4.52
C VAL A 158 11.71 27.71 4.95
N LEU A 159 12.68 27.20 5.70
CA LEU A 159 13.84 27.92 6.20
C LEU A 159 15.11 27.18 5.79
N HIS A 160 16.02 27.82 5.04
CA HIS A 160 17.25 27.20 4.49
C HIS A 160 16.96 25.87 3.74
N ASP A 161 15.97 25.87 2.86
CA ASP A 161 15.49 24.71 2.09
C ASP A 161 14.92 23.55 2.93
N GLU A 162 14.77 23.73 4.23
CA GLU A 162 14.17 22.72 5.12
C GLU A 162 12.75 23.14 5.56
N PRO A 163 11.76 22.25 5.45
CA PRO A 163 10.38 22.54 5.85
C PRO A 163 10.18 22.35 7.37
N TYR A 164 9.62 23.39 8.00
CA TYR A 164 9.21 23.40 9.41
C TYR A 164 7.72 23.64 9.58
N THR A 165 7.17 23.16 10.68
CA THR A 165 5.84 23.54 11.18
C THR A 165 6.03 24.38 12.42
N VAL A 166 5.57 25.63 12.40
CA VAL A 166 5.56 26.56 13.54
C VAL A 166 4.17 26.50 14.19
N PHE A 167 4.14 26.28 15.50
CA PHE A 167 2.90 26.23 16.29
C PHE A 167 2.68 27.59 16.96
N VAL A 168 1.49 28.16 16.75
CA VAL A 168 1.17 29.51 17.22
C VAL A 168 -0.12 29.48 18.04
N ASN A 169 -0.10 30.17 19.18
CA ASN A 169 -1.30 30.37 19.98
C ASN A 169 -2.26 31.34 19.24
N PRO A 170 -3.49 30.87 18.87
CA PRO A 170 -4.41 31.70 18.08
C PRO A 170 -4.92 32.94 18.80
N TYR A 171 -4.85 33.01 20.13
CA TYR A 171 -5.44 34.08 20.92
C TYR A 171 -4.47 35.25 21.16
N ASN A 172 -3.17 34.98 21.28
CA ASN A 172 -2.17 36.02 21.56
C ASN A 172 -1.04 36.08 20.53
N GLY A 173 -0.97 35.10 19.63
CA GLY A 173 0.06 34.98 18.60
C GLY A 173 1.44 34.58 19.12
N ASN A 174 1.53 34.06 20.35
CA ASN A 174 2.81 33.56 20.85
C ASN A 174 3.22 32.31 20.09
N ILE A 175 4.47 32.26 19.63
CA ILE A 175 5.08 31.08 19.04
C ILE A 175 5.35 30.07 20.16
N LEU A 176 4.75 28.89 20.07
CA LEU A 176 4.89 27.81 21.06
C LEU A 176 6.14 26.96 20.80
N GLY A 177 6.61 26.98 19.55
CA GLY A 177 7.79 26.30 19.06
C GLY A 177 7.62 25.84 17.62
N GLU A 178 8.64 25.15 17.14
CA GLU A 178 8.72 24.65 15.77
C GLU A 178 9.21 23.20 15.73
N ILE A 179 8.83 22.47 14.68
CA ILE A 179 9.29 21.11 14.44
C ILE A 179 9.62 20.98 12.95
N ALA A 180 10.85 20.54 12.65
CA ALA A 180 11.21 20.18 11.27
C ALA A 180 10.30 19.06 10.76
N LYS A 181 9.79 19.15 9.54
CA LYS A 181 8.88 18.12 8.95
C LYS A 181 9.53 16.74 9.01
N ASN A 182 10.82 16.65 8.69
CA ASN A 182 11.59 15.42 8.73
C ASN A 182 11.91 14.93 10.16
N GLY A 183 11.83 15.80 11.18
CA GLY A 183 12.10 15.50 12.58
C GLY A 183 10.90 14.97 13.36
N LYS A 184 9.68 15.05 12.81
CA LYS A 184 8.48 14.49 13.45
C LYS A 184 8.62 12.96 13.56
N LEU A 185 8.41 12.41 14.78
CA LEU A 185 8.55 10.97 15.03
C LEU A 185 7.76 10.13 14.02
N MET A 186 6.52 10.51 13.73
CA MET A 186 5.68 9.72 12.80
C MET A 186 6.19 9.77 11.37
N ASN A 187 6.82 10.86 10.93
CA ASN A 187 7.44 10.92 9.60
C ASN A 187 8.66 9.98 9.51
N ILE A 188 9.44 9.87 10.59
CA ILE A 188 10.53 8.88 10.68
C ILE A 188 9.97 7.45 10.61
N ILE A 189 8.88 7.18 11.35
CA ILE A 189 8.20 5.87 11.34
C ILE A 189 7.67 5.54 9.94
N VAL A 190 7.03 6.50 9.24
CA VAL A 190 6.55 6.32 7.85
C VAL A 190 7.71 6.03 6.90
N LYS A 191 8.81 6.79 6.98
CA LYS A 191 10.01 6.55 6.16
C LYS A 191 10.62 5.17 6.44
N LEU A 192 10.66 4.75 7.70
CA LEU A 192 11.13 3.41 8.04
C LEU A 192 10.19 2.32 7.53
N HIS A 193 8.87 2.55 7.60
CA HIS A 193 7.84 1.61 7.13
C HIS A 193 7.84 1.49 5.61
N GLY A 194 7.84 2.59 4.88
CA GLY A 194 7.71 2.60 3.41
C GLY A 194 9.03 2.49 2.65
N GLU A 195 10.13 3.01 3.22
CA GLU A 195 11.39 3.21 2.51
C GLU A 195 12.63 2.66 3.26
N LEU A 196 12.46 2.02 4.41
CA LEU A 196 13.56 1.52 5.27
C LEU A 196 14.64 2.60 5.53
N MET A 197 14.31 3.88 5.51
CA MET A 197 15.21 5.04 5.60
C MET A 197 16.25 5.15 4.47
N VAL A 198 16.11 4.41 3.37
CA VAL A 198 17.06 4.40 2.24
C VAL A 198 16.39 4.78 0.90
N GLY A 199 15.29 5.51 0.98
CA GLY A 199 14.59 6.09 -0.19
C GLY A 199 14.10 5.03 -1.18
N THR A 200 14.22 5.31 -2.48
CA THR A 200 13.67 4.46 -3.55
C THR A 200 14.11 2.99 -3.47
N VAL A 201 15.34 2.72 -3.06
CA VAL A 201 15.82 1.33 -2.90
C VAL A 201 15.05 0.63 -1.79
N GLY A 202 14.84 1.32 -0.68
CA GLY A 202 14.06 0.79 0.45
C GLY A 202 12.61 0.55 0.09
N ASP A 203 11.98 1.48 -0.63
CA ASP A 203 10.62 1.32 -1.15
C ASP A 203 10.49 0.04 -2.01
N ARG A 204 11.43 -0.21 -2.93
CA ARG A 204 11.44 -1.45 -3.74
C ARG A 204 11.61 -2.71 -2.89
N ILE A 205 12.40 -2.66 -1.81
CA ILE A 205 12.56 -3.80 -0.88
C ILE A 205 11.27 -4.02 -0.08
N VAL A 206 10.61 -2.97 0.39
CA VAL A 206 9.32 -3.06 1.10
C VAL A 206 8.24 -3.63 0.19
N GLU A 207 8.11 -3.12 -1.03
CA GLU A 207 7.19 -3.64 -2.04
C GLU A 207 7.45 -5.13 -2.32
N LEU A 208 8.72 -5.50 -2.52
CA LEU A 208 9.11 -6.89 -2.72
C LEU A 208 8.73 -7.77 -1.51
N ALA A 209 8.94 -7.28 -0.28
CA ALA A 209 8.56 -8.01 0.93
C ALA A 209 7.04 -8.19 1.05
N ALA A 210 6.25 -7.16 0.70
CA ALA A 210 4.79 -7.22 0.66
C ALA A 210 4.29 -8.23 -0.40
N CYS A 211 4.86 -8.22 -1.60
CA CYS A 211 4.54 -9.18 -2.65
C CYS A 211 4.89 -10.62 -2.24
N TRP A 212 6.04 -10.84 -1.62
CA TRP A 212 6.40 -12.16 -1.09
C TRP A 212 5.55 -12.58 0.10
N ALA A 213 5.01 -11.65 0.90
CA ALA A 213 4.07 -11.95 1.96
C ALA A 213 2.74 -12.51 1.41
N VAL A 214 2.26 -12.04 0.24
CA VAL A 214 1.12 -12.66 -0.46
C VAL A 214 1.44 -14.12 -0.83
N ILE A 215 2.63 -14.37 -1.38
CA ILE A 215 3.07 -15.73 -1.73
C ILE A 215 3.20 -16.60 -0.47
N LEU A 216 3.71 -16.04 0.63
CA LEU A 216 3.78 -16.72 1.92
C LEU A 216 2.39 -17.09 2.45
N LEU A 217 1.40 -16.21 2.32
CA LEU A 217 0.00 -16.51 2.67
C LEU A 217 -0.54 -17.66 1.83
N ILE A 218 -0.45 -17.59 0.51
CA ILE A 218 -0.96 -18.61 -0.41
C ILE A 218 -0.30 -19.96 -0.14
N THR A 219 1.03 -19.99 -0.06
CA THR A 219 1.78 -21.22 0.21
C THR A 219 1.54 -21.74 1.62
N GLY A 220 1.40 -20.84 2.60
CA GLY A 220 1.09 -21.19 3.99
C GLY A 220 -0.29 -21.84 4.14
N LEU A 221 -1.32 -21.25 3.51
CA LEU A 221 -2.68 -21.83 3.47
C LEU A 221 -2.69 -23.21 2.80
N TYR A 222 -1.95 -23.37 1.69
CA TYR A 222 -1.80 -24.67 1.03
C TYR A 222 -1.13 -25.71 1.96
N LEU A 223 -0.06 -25.34 2.68
CA LEU A 223 0.65 -26.21 3.60
C LEU A 223 -0.17 -26.56 4.85
N TRP A 224 -0.96 -25.60 5.32
CA TRP A 224 -1.86 -25.76 6.45
C TRP A 224 -3.08 -26.62 6.11
N TRP A 225 -3.58 -26.62 4.85
CA TRP A 225 -4.81 -27.25 4.44
C TRP A 225 -4.96 -28.66 5.03
N PRO A 226 -6.05 -28.93 5.78
CA PRO A 226 -6.21 -30.17 6.53
C PRO A 226 -6.40 -31.37 5.60
N ARG A 227 -5.47 -32.31 5.67
CA ARG A 227 -5.56 -33.60 4.97
C ARG A 227 -6.21 -34.69 5.80
N LYS A 228 -6.43 -34.44 7.09
CA LYS A 228 -7.13 -35.31 8.04
C LYS A 228 -8.27 -34.52 8.68
N ARG A 229 -9.37 -35.19 9.01
CA ARG A 229 -10.60 -34.54 9.56
C ARG A 229 -10.48 -34.11 11.03
N SER A 230 -9.33 -33.84 11.57
CA SER A 230 -9.15 -33.36 12.94
C SER A 230 -9.07 -31.83 12.98
N LEU A 231 -9.88 -31.20 13.81
CA LEU A 231 -9.85 -29.74 14.04
C LEU A 231 -8.70 -29.31 14.95
N TYR A 232 -8.13 -30.22 15.76
CA TYR A 232 -7.00 -29.95 16.63
C TYR A 232 -5.71 -29.69 15.82
N GLY A 233 -5.01 -28.60 16.15
CA GLY A 233 -3.86 -28.12 15.40
C GLY A 233 -4.22 -27.41 14.08
N ILE A 234 -5.51 -27.26 13.78
CA ILE A 234 -6.06 -26.48 12.69
C ILE A 234 -6.52 -25.12 13.19
N VAL A 235 -7.38 -25.12 14.20
CA VAL A 235 -7.97 -23.91 14.80
C VAL A 235 -7.52 -23.69 16.25
N SER A 236 -6.92 -24.68 16.91
CA SER A 236 -6.45 -24.60 18.29
C SER A 236 -5.02 -25.15 18.45
N ILE A 237 -4.27 -24.57 19.39
CA ILE A 237 -2.87 -24.92 19.67
C ILE A 237 -2.84 -26.13 20.60
N ARG A 238 -2.04 -27.15 20.27
CA ARG A 238 -1.83 -28.34 21.10
C ARG A 238 -0.62 -28.18 22.01
N PHE A 239 -0.86 -27.67 23.21
CA PHE A 239 0.22 -27.40 24.16
C PHE A 239 0.86 -28.66 24.75
N HIS A 240 0.13 -29.77 24.78
CA HIS A 240 0.54 -31.03 25.47
C HIS A 240 1.28 -32.04 24.56
N GLU A 241 1.33 -31.80 23.23
CA GLU A 241 1.96 -32.71 22.27
C GLU A 241 3.46 -32.41 22.03
N GLY A 242 4.08 -31.64 22.91
CA GLY A 242 5.51 -31.31 22.89
C GLY A 242 5.84 -30.03 22.16
N LYS A 243 7.02 -29.47 22.47
CA LYS A 243 7.46 -28.12 22.00
C LYS A 243 7.47 -27.97 20.48
N ARG A 244 7.78 -29.05 19.72
CA ARG A 244 7.82 -28.99 18.25
C ARG A 244 6.43 -28.80 17.66
N VAL A 245 5.43 -29.51 18.17
CA VAL A 245 4.03 -29.42 17.74
C VAL A 245 3.46 -28.06 18.14
N MET A 246 3.73 -27.64 19.36
CA MET A 246 3.31 -26.33 19.87
C MET A 246 3.77 -25.17 18.98
N TRP A 247 5.06 -25.09 18.61
CA TRP A 247 5.56 -24.02 17.75
C TRP A 247 4.97 -24.06 16.34
N LYS A 248 4.77 -25.27 15.80
CA LYS A 248 4.09 -25.42 14.51
C LYS A 248 2.64 -24.91 14.58
N ASP A 249 1.92 -25.28 15.63
CA ASP A 249 0.52 -24.87 15.80
C ASP A 249 0.41 -23.37 16.06
N ILE A 250 1.28 -22.76 16.88
CA ILE A 250 1.35 -21.31 17.06
C ILE A 250 1.50 -20.63 15.69
N HIS A 251 2.47 -21.07 14.87
CA HIS A 251 2.69 -20.51 13.54
C HIS A 251 1.45 -20.64 12.64
N SER A 252 0.92 -21.86 12.52
CA SER A 252 -0.15 -22.13 11.56
C SER A 252 -1.52 -21.63 12.01
N VAL A 253 -1.85 -21.72 13.30
CA VAL A 253 -3.15 -21.26 13.83
C VAL A 253 -3.23 -19.74 13.81
N LEU A 254 -2.18 -19.02 14.26
CA LEU A 254 -2.15 -17.57 14.14
C LEU A 254 -2.22 -17.12 12.68
N ALA A 255 -1.47 -17.79 11.78
CA ALA A 255 -1.47 -17.43 10.37
C ALA A 255 -2.85 -17.58 9.72
N ILE A 256 -3.60 -18.65 10.03
CA ILE A 256 -4.94 -18.83 9.45
C ILE A 256 -5.95 -17.82 9.99
N TRP A 257 -5.96 -17.58 11.30
CA TRP A 257 -6.88 -16.63 11.91
C TRP A 257 -6.64 -15.20 11.47
N LEU A 258 -5.38 -14.82 11.24
CA LEU A 258 -4.99 -13.47 10.84
C LEU A 258 -4.86 -13.30 9.32
N SER A 259 -5.01 -14.38 8.53
CA SER A 259 -4.74 -14.35 7.08
C SER A 259 -5.51 -13.27 6.33
N VAL A 260 -6.80 -13.07 6.65
CA VAL A 260 -7.65 -12.05 6.02
C VAL A 260 -7.16 -10.64 6.36
N PHE A 261 -6.83 -10.39 7.63
CA PHE A 261 -6.34 -9.08 8.07
C PHE A 261 -4.94 -8.79 7.53
N ILE A 262 -4.05 -9.79 7.49
CA ILE A 262 -2.73 -9.66 6.88
C ILE A 262 -2.86 -9.35 5.39
N LEU A 263 -3.73 -10.07 4.67
CA LEU A 263 -3.97 -9.81 3.25
C LEU A 263 -4.55 -8.40 3.05
N LEU A 264 -5.49 -7.98 3.90
CA LEU A 264 -6.05 -6.63 3.86
C LEU A 264 -4.94 -5.58 4.00
N LEU A 265 -4.08 -5.69 5.03
CA LEU A 265 -2.97 -4.75 5.23
C LEU A 265 -2.01 -4.72 4.03
N ILE A 266 -1.69 -5.88 3.43
CA ILE A 266 -0.82 -5.93 2.26
C ILE A 266 -1.47 -5.21 1.08
N VAL A 267 -2.71 -5.58 0.73
CA VAL A 267 -3.40 -5.05 -0.45
C VAL A 267 -3.65 -3.55 -0.32
N THR A 268 -3.99 -3.08 0.88
CA THR A 268 -4.24 -1.66 1.13
C THR A 268 -2.97 -0.81 1.25
N GLY A 269 -1.81 -1.43 1.46
CA GLY A 269 -0.50 -0.76 1.42
C GLY A 269 0.10 -0.65 0.01
N LEU A 270 -0.26 -1.54 -0.93
CA LEU A 270 0.31 -1.57 -2.28
C LEU A 270 0.08 -0.30 -3.13
N PRO A 271 -1.00 0.49 -2.98
CA PRO A 271 -1.16 1.75 -3.72
C PRO A 271 -0.03 2.76 -3.51
N TRP A 272 0.65 2.72 -2.38
CA TRP A 272 1.80 3.60 -2.10
C TRP A 272 3.15 3.03 -2.56
N ALA A 273 3.20 1.77 -2.95
CA ALA A 273 4.43 1.15 -3.44
C ALA A 273 4.77 1.66 -4.85
N GLY A 274 6.04 1.77 -5.16
CA GLY A 274 6.47 2.40 -6.39
C GLY A 274 6.00 1.71 -7.67
N PHE A 275 6.27 0.41 -7.88
CA PHE A 275 5.82 -0.29 -9.10
C PHE A 275 4.33 -0.62 -9.08
N MET A 276 3.84 -1.15 -7.97
CA MET A 276 2.43 -1.54 -7.87
C MET A 276 1.53 -0.31 -7.80
N GLY A 277 1.93 0.74 -7.10
CA GLY A 277 1.21 2.01 -7.05
C GLY A 277 1.09 2.65 -8.42
N ASP A 278 2.21 2.77 -9.16
CA ASP A 278 2.20 3.27 -10.55
C ASP A 278 1.32 2.42 -11.47
N LYS A 279 1.36 1.10 -11.32
CA LYS A 279 0.51 0.19 -12.10
C LYS A 279 -0.97 0.36 -11.77
N ILE A 280 -1.31 0.46 -10.49
CA ILE A 280 -2.67 0.71 -10.03
C ILE A 280 -3.17 2.06 -10.56
N ASN A 281 -2.37 3.12 -10.47
CA ASN A 281 -2.69 4.44 -11.02
C ASN A 281 -2.92 4.40 -12.53
N ARG A 282 -2.05 3.75 -13.29
CA ARG A 282 -2.24 3.60 -14.76
C ARG A 282 -3.53 2.87 -15.10
N ILE A 283 -3.88 1.81 -14.35
CA ILE A 283 -5.13 1.09 -14.54
C ILE A 283 -6.30 2.00 -14.19
N ALA A 284 -6.26 2.70 -13.06
CA ALA A 284 -7.31 3.61 -12.62
C ALA A 284 -7.57 4.72 -13.65
N THR A 285 -6.50 5.30 -14.22
CA THR A 285 -6.59 6.32 -15.27
C THR A 285 -7.14 5.72 -16.57
N ALA A 286 -6.58 4.61 -17.05
CA ALA A 286 -6.98 3.99 -18.32
C ALA A 286 -8.44 3.48 -18.32
N THR A 287 -8.97 3.15 -17.15
CA THR A 287 -10.35 2.66 -16.97
C THR A 287 -11.31 3.73 -16.49
N HIS A 288 -10.86 4.98 -16.31
CA HIS A 288 -11.64 6.10 -15.74
C HIS A 288 -12.27 5.75 -14.38
N THR A 289 -11.59 4.92 -13.58
CA THR A 289 -12.06 4.49 -12.26
C THR A 289 -11.31 5.16 -11.10
N GLY A 290 -10.31 5.99 -11.43
CA GLY A 290 -9.51 6.76 -10.48
C GLY A 290 -10.08 8.14 -10.25
N TYR A 291 -9.73 9.09 -11.14
CA TYR A 291 -10.15 10.48 -11.06
C TYR A 291 -11.55 10.69 -11.63
N PRO A 292 -12.24 11.76 -11.22
CA PRO A 292 -13.46 12.17 -11.89
C PRO A 292 -13.15 12.55 -13.35
N ALA A 293 -13.78 11.86 -14.29
CA ALA A 293 -13.72 12.22 -15.71
C ALA A 293 -14.51 13.54 -15.91
N GLY A 294 -13.95 14.49 -16.65
CA GLY A 294 -14.64 15.70 -17.07
C GLY A 294 -14.44 16.94 -16.20
N LEU A 295 -13.62 16.89 -15.15
CA LEU A 295 -13.29 18.09 -14.36
C LEU A 295 -12.37 19.09 -15.09
N TRP A 296 -11.79 18.68 -16.23
CA TRP A 296 -10.70 19.40 -16.87
C TRP A 296 -11.03 19.97 -18.26
N ASP A 297 -12.25 19.78 -18.76
CA ASP A 297 -12.61 20.20 -20.11
C ASP A 297 -12.58 21.73 -20.33
N ASP A 298 -12.61 22.53 -19.23
CA ASP A 298 -12.63 23.99 -19.28
C ASP A 298 -11.52 24.70 -18.47
N ILE A 299 -10.60 23.97 -17.82
CA ILE A 299 -9.55 24.56 -16.96
C ILE A 299 -8.18 24.41 -17.61
N PRO A 300 -7.30 25.45 -17.63
CA PRO A 300 -5.94 25.35 -18.13
C PRO A 300 -5.18 24.24 -17.37
N GLU A 301 -4.74 23.21 -18.09
CA GLU A 301 -3.97 22.12 -17.50
C GLU A 301 -2.51 22.56 -17.29
N SER A 302 -2.06 22.55 -16.03
CA SER A 302 -0.64 22.56 -15.77
C SER A 302 -0.07 21.12 -15.84
N VAL A 303 1.23 20.98 -16.05
CA VAL A 303 1.90 19.67 -16.01
C VAL A 303 2.32 19.28 -14.58
N ILE A 304 2.02 20.12 -13.59
CA ILE A 304 2.43 19.96 -12.18
C ILE A 304 1.41 19.08 -11.45
N PRO A 305 1.80 17.91 -10.92
CA PRO A 305 0.89 17.09 -10.13
C PRO A 305 0.59 17.72 -8.78
N THR A 306 -0.64 17.58 -8.29
CA THR A 306 -1.10 18.20 -7.04
C THR A 306 -0.24 17.84 -5.82
N LYS A 307 0.30 16.61 -5.76
CA LYS A 307 1.24 16.19 -4.69
C LYS A 307 2.53 17.01 -4.59
N SER A 308 2.89 17.75 -5.65
CA SER A 308 4.07 18.61 -5.63
C SER A 308 3.84 19.94 -4.93
N VAL A 309 2.58 20.38 -4.83
CA VAL A 309 2.20 21.68 -4.25
C VAL A 309 1.47 21.54 -2.92
N ALA A 310 0.87 20.39 -2.65
CA ALA A 310 0.08 20.15 -1.44
C ALA A 310 0.08 18.67 -1.04
N ASP A 311 0.00 18.40 0.27
CA ASP A 311 -0.36 17.07 0.75
C ASP A 311 -1.87 16.86 0.51
N VAL A 312 -2.23 15.90 -0.33
CA VAL A 312 -3.62 15.64 -0.76
C VAL A 312 -3.93 14.14 -0.70
N PRO A 313 -5.23 13.76 -0.62
CA PRO A 313 -5.64 12.37 -0.71
C PRO A 313 -5.07 11.67 -1.95
N TRP A 314 -4.78 10.36 -1.83
CA TRP A 314 -4.15 9.56 -2.90
C TRP A 314 -4.83 9.72 -4.26
N ALA A 315 -6.16 9.80 -4.28
CA ALA A 315 -6.93 9.98 -5.50
C ALA A 315 -6.65 11.33 -6.21
N ALA A 316 -6.21 12.36 -5.48
CA ALA A 316 -5.88 13.67 -6.02
C ALA A 316 -4.38 13.88 -6.29
N GLU A 317 -3.50 13.01 -5.78
CA GLU A 317 -2.03 13.20 -5.83
C GLU A 317 -1.48 13.46 -7.23
N ASN A 318 -1.93 12.71 -8.22
CA ASN A 318 -1.41 12.78 -9.59
C ASN A 318 -2.28 13.63 -10.53
N MET A 319 -3.26 14.33 -9.99
CA MET A 319 -4.06 15.27 -10.78
C MET A 319 -3.25 16.55 -11.05
N PRO A 320 -3.32 17.11 -12.27
CA PRO A 320 -2.66 18.37 -12.55
C PRO A 320 -3.30 19.52 -11.75
N VAL A 321 -2.47 20.44 -11.28
CA VAL A 321 -2.93 21.66 -10.59
C VAL A 321 -3.46 22.61 -11.64
N PRO A 322 -4.67 23.19 -11.50
CA PRO A 322 -5.13 24.24 -12.40
C PRO A 322 -4.27 25.50 -12.27
N GLU A 323 -4.19 26.30 -13.31
CA GLU A 323 -3.51 27.58 -13.28
C GLU A 323 -4.50 28.71 -12.95
N SER A 324 -4.03 29.73 -12.19
CA SER A 324 -4.81 30.96 -11.99
C SER A 324 -5.10 31.66 -13.32
N LYS A 325 -6.32 32.06 -13.54
CA LYS A 325 -6.80 32.61 -14.83
C LYS A 325 -6.47 34.09 -15.02
N GLN A 326 -6.20 34.81 -13.94
CA GLN A 326 -6.00 36.28 -13.97
C GLN A 326 -4.58 36.64 -13.55
N ASN A 327 -3.99 37.58 -14.31
CA ASN A 327 -2.75 38.26 -13.96
C ASN A 327 -3.11 39.46 -13.07
N GLY A 328 -3.51 39.22 -11.82
CA GLY A 328 -3.74 40.26 -10.85
C GLY A 328 -2.43 40.74 -10.23
N THR A 329 -2.40 41.93 -9.67
CA THR A 329 -1.26 42.50 -8.97
C THR A 329 -1.24 42.16 -7.48
N MET A 330 -2.36 41.71 -6.92
CA MET A 330 -2.50 41.35 -5.51
C MET A 330 -3.27 40.02 -5.37
N THR A 331 -2.79 39.16 -4.51
CA THR A 331 -3.47 37.91 -4.13
C THR A 331 -4.58 38.19 -3.13
N ILE A 332 -5.64 37.35 -3.13
CA ILE A 332 -6.68 37.44 -2.10
C ILE A 332 -6.11 37.14 -0.71
N PRO A 333 -6.64 37.77 0.35
CA PRO A 333 -6.19 37.54 1.71
C PRO A 333 -6.58 36.13 2.16
N ILE A 334 -5.77 35.55 3.06
CA ILE A 334 -5.97 34.20 3.63
C ILE A 334 -7.36 34.04 4.28
N GLU A 335 -7.90 35.10 4.86
CA GLU A 335 -9.24 35.15 5.44
C GLU A 335 -10.32 34.82 4.41
N SER A 336 -10.17 35.31 3.16
CA SER A 336 -11.09 34.99 2.06
C SER A 336 -11.01 33.51 1.68
N VAL A 337 -9.80 32.94 1.66
CA VAL A 337 -9.62 31.50 1.39
C VAL A 337 -10.28 30.65 2.48
N ILE A 338 -10.14 31.05 3.75
CA ILE A 338 -10.80 30.39 4.88
C ILE A 338 -12.33 30.50 4.75
N GLN A 339 -12.84 31.68 4.40
CA GLN A 339 -14.27 31.88 4.18
C GLN A 339 -14.79 30.99 3.05
N ILE A 340 -14.09 30.91 1.92
CA ILE A 340 -14.46 30.03 0.80
C ILE A 340 -14.48 28.56 1.25
N ALA A 341 -13.48 28.11 2.00
CA ALA A 341 -13.43 26.76 2.54
C ALA A 341 -14.63 26.45 3.45
N GLN A 342 -15.03 27.40 4.29
CA GLN A 342 -16.21 27.29 5.17
C GLN A 342 -17.52 27.27 4.36
N GLU A 343 -17.68 28.17 3.40
CA GLU A 343 -18.86 28.23 2.51
C GLU A 343 -19.00 26.93 1.69
N ARG A 344 -17.88 26.32 1.32
CA ARG A 344 -17.82 25.01 0.63
C ARG A 344 -17.93 23.82 1.60
N HIS A 345 -18.17 24.05 2.89
CA HIS A 345 -18.31 23.02 3.91
C HIS A 345 -17.14 22.02 3.93
N VAL A 346 -15.90 22.52 3.82
CA VAL A 346 -14.71 21.70 4.00
C VAL A 346 -14.63 21.26 5.46
N HIS A 347 -14.40 19.95 5.69
CA HIS A 347 -14.28 19.41 7.04
C HIS A 347 -13.18 20.13 7.85
N PRO A 348 -13.41 20.52 9.12
CA PRO A 348 -12.40 21.15 9.97
C PRO A 348 -11.08 20.36 10.01
N GLY A 349 -9.96 21.04 10.22
CA GLY A 349 -8.63 20.45 10.23
C GLY A 349 -7.97 20.43 8.86
N TYR A 350 -8.50 21.19 7.90
CA TYR A 350 -7.87 21.39 6.59
C TYR A 350 -6.59 22.24 6.70
N SER A 351 -5.71 22.04 5.72
CA SER A 351 -4.53 22.87 5.49
C SER A 351 -4.73 23.69 4.22
N ILE A 352 -4.25 24.92 4.22
CA ILE A 352 -4.22 25.82 3.06
C ILE A 352 -2.77 25.94 2.63
N TYR A 353 -2.46 25.60 1.39
CA TYR A 353 -1.16 25.77 0.78
C TYR A 353 -1.17 27.01 -0.08
N PHE A 354 -0.11 27.82 0.05
CA PHE A 354 -0.01 29.10 -0.66
C PHE A 354 0.40 28.89 -2.12
N PRO A 355 -0.04 29.79 -3.03
CA PRO A 355 0.35 29.73 -4.44
C PRO A 355 1.83 30.01 -4.64
N GLU A 356 2.45 29.33 -5.59
CA GLU A 356 3.81 29.59 -6.03
C GLU A 356 3.80 30.27 -7.41
N GLY A 357 4.39 31.44 -7.50
CA GLY A 357 4.48 32.23 -8.74
C GLY A 357 3.13 32.80 -9.21
N GLU A 358 3.16 33.41 -10.41
CA GLU A 358 2.01 34.17 -10.94
C GLU A 358 0.81 33.31 -11.33
N LYS A 359 1.07 32.04 -11.70
CA LYS A 359 0.03 31.09 -12.12
C LYS A 359 -0.40 30.14 -11.01
N GLY A 360 0.22 30.24 -9.82
CA GLY A 360 -0.09 29.39 -8.68
C GLY A 360 -1.55 29.54 -8.21
N VAL A 361 -2.02 28.57 -7.43
CA VAL A 361 -3.34 28.56 -6.83
C VAL A 361 -3.24 28.28 -5.33
N TYR A 362 -4.19 28.79 -4.54
CA TYR A 362 -4.37 28.24 -3.20
C TYR A 362 -4.92 26.84 -3.29
N THR A 363 -4.31 25.91 -2.55
CA THR A 363 -4.82 24.54 -2.43
C THR A 363 -5.28 24.30 -0.99
N VAL A 364 -6.59 23.99 -0.83
CA VAL A 364 -7.17 23.60 0.46
C VAL A 364 -7.33 22.09 0.46
N SER A 365 -6.73 21.40 1.44
CA SER A 365 -6.78 19.94 1.52
C SER A 365 -7.08 19.47 2.93
N VAL A 366 -7.87 18.39 3.06
CA VAL A 366 -8.20 17.80 4.35
C VAL A 366 -8.15 16.26 4.30
N PHE A 367 -7.55 15.69 5.36
CA PHE A 367 -7.48 14.25 5.63
C PHE A 367 -8.32 13.90 6.87
N PRO A 368 -9.63 13.79 6.74
CA PRO A 368 -10.50 13.49 7.87
C PRO A 368 -10.41 12.00 8.27
N THR A 369 -11.01 11.67 9.41
CA THR A 369 -11.10 10.28 9.88
C THR A 369 -11.80 9.38 8.86
N LEU A 370 -12.89 9.87 8.26
CA LEU A 370 -13.65 9.18 7.23
C LEU A 370 -13.30 9.72 5.84
N PRO A 371 -12.94 8.88 4.87
CA PRO A 371 -12.63 9.31 3.51
C PRO A 371 -13.78 10.07 2.83
N GLN A 372 -15.02 9.83 3.24
CA GLN A 372 -16.21 10.50 2.71
C GLN A 372 -16.19 12.04 2.89
N ASP A 373 -15.46 12.51 3.90
CA ASP A 373 -15.33 13.93 4.24
C ASP A 373 -14.08 14.58 3.61
N GLN A 374 -13.34 13.84 2.78
CA GLN A 374 -12.17 14.36 2.06
C GLN A 374 -12.58 15.46 1.08
N ALA A 375 -11.71 16.48 0.99
CA ALA A 375 -11.85 17.57 0.04
C ALA A 375 -10.47 18.06 -0.41
N THR A 376 -10.35 18.39 -1.68
CA THR A 376 -9.23 19.15 -2.25
C THR A 376 -9.81 20.24 -3.13
N LEU A 377 -9.60 21.51 -2.76
CA LEU A 377 -10.04 22.67 -3.51
C LEU A 377 -8.82 23.38 -4.09
N HIS A 378 -8.91 23.81 -5.34
CA HIS A 378 -7.98 24.74 -5.95
C HIS A 378 -8.69 26.07 -6.18
N ILE A 379 -8.12 27.15 -5.66
CA ILE A 379 -8.73 28.48 -5.65
C ILE A 379 -7.79 29.45 -6.36
N ASP A 380 -8.30 30.20 -7.33
CA ASP A 380 -7.57 31.24 -8.04
C ASP A 380 -7.04 32.29 -7.05
N GLN A 381 -5.73 32.56 -7.11
CA GLN A 381 -5.08 33.44 -6.15
C GLN A 381 -5.50 34.91 -6.24
N TYR A 382 -6.08 35.35 -7.34
CA TYR A 382 -6.44 36.74 -7.58
C TYR A 382 -7.95 36.99 -7.42
N SER A 383 -8.77 36.13 -8.03
CA SER A 383 -10.23 36.30 -8.04
C SER A 383 -10.92 35.59 -6.87
N GLY A 384 -10.32 34.60 -6.27
CA GLY A 384 -10.98 33.69 -5.31
C GLY A 384 -11.96 32.70 -5.94
N GLU A 385 -11.97 32.60 -7.28
CA GLU A 385 -12.79 31.59 -7.96
C GLU A 385 -12.31 30.19 -7.61
N VAL A 386 -13.25 29.29 -7.27
CA VAL A 386 -12.93 27.89 -7.05
C VAL A 386 -12.80 27.20 -8.40
N LEU A 387 -11.55 26.94 -8.80
CA LEU A 387 -11.21 26.32 -10.08
C LEU A 387 -11.49 24.82 -10.09
N ALA A 388 -11.30 24.15 -8.96
CA ALA A 388 -11.63 22.74 -8.79
C ALA A 388 -12.09 22.47 -7.35
N ASP A 389 -13.09 21.60 -7.19
CA ASP A 389 -13.61 21.14 -5.90
C ASP A 389 -13.77 19.62 -5.97
N LEU A 390 -12.75 18.90 -5.48
CA LEU A 390 -12.64 17.47 -5.54
C LEU A 390 -13.11 16.85 -4.24
N ARG A 391 -14.11 16.00 -4.30
CA ARG A 391 -14.68 15.32 -3.15
C ARG A 391 -14.65 13.80 -3.33
N PHE A 392 -14.67 13.07 -2.23
CA PHE A 392 -14.76 11.61 -2.27
C PHE A 392 -15.92 11.10 -3.15
N LYS A 393 -17.07 11.78 -3.16
CA LYS A 393 -18.24 11.42 -4.00
C LYS A 393 -17.90 11.39 -5.49
N ASP A 394 -16.96 12.26 -5.92
CA ASP A 394 -16.58 12.46 -7.33
C ASP A 394 -15.54 11.43 -7.80
N TYR A 395 -14.89 10.73 -6.88
CA TYR A 395 -13.91 9.71 -7.21
C TYR A 395 -14.54 8.51 -7.92
N GLY A 396 -13.81 7.88 -8.83
CA GLY A 396 -14.15 6.60 -9.40
C GLY A 396 -14.21 5.48 -8.35
N TRP A 397 -14.86 4.39 -8.65
CA TRP A 397 -15.06 3.31 -7.68
C TRP A 397 -13.75 2.72 -7.15
N LEU A 398 -12.71 2.60 -8.01
CA LEU A 398 -11.41 2.07 -7.60
C LEU A 398 -10.71 3.02 -6.62
N ALA A 399 -10.72 4.32 -6.90
CA ALA A 399 -10.17 5.32 -5.98
C ALA A 399 -10.92 5.33 -4.64
N LYS A 400 -12.25 5.20 -4.63
CA LYS A 400 -13.05 5.05 -3.40
C LYS A 400 -12.64 3.83 -2.57
N VAL A 401 -12.43 2.69 -3.23
CA VAL A 401 -11.98 1.46 -2.57
C VAL A 401 -10.58 1.64 -1.98
N ILE A 402 -9.68 2.30 -2.72
CA ILE A 402 -8.32 2.57 -2.25
C ILE A 402 -8.35 3.51 -1.04
N GLU A 403 -9.08 4.62 -1.08
CA GLU A 403 -9.17 5.58 0.03
C GLU A 403 -9.75 4.94 1.30
N ILE A 404 -10.79 4.11 1.16
CA ILE A 404 -11.31 3.32 2.29
C ILE A 404 -10.26 2.33 2.79
N GLY A 405 -9.54 1.68 1.86
CA GLY A 405 -8.45 0.77 2.18
C GLY A 405 -7.33 1.45 2.96
N ILE A 406 -6.93 2.66 2.55
CA ILE A 406 -5.96 3.51 3.24
C ILE A 406 -6.43 3.81 4.68
N ALA A 407 -7.68 4.25 4.84
CA ALA A 407 -8.22 4.55 6.16
C ALA A 407 -8.31 3.31 7.08
N LEU A 408 -8.57 2.13 6.50
CA LEU A 408 -8.52 0.84 7.22
C LEU A 408 -7.08 0.46 7.60
N HIS A 409 -6.12 0.65 6.68
CA HIS A 409 -4.70 0.36 6.90
C HIS A 409 -4.12 1.20 8.03
N GLU A 410 -4.42 2.49 8.04
CA GLU A 410 -3.98 3.44 9.07
C GLU A 410 -4.73 3.31 10.40
N GLY A 411 -5.75 2.48 10.47
CA GLY A 411 -6.51 2.26 11.70
C GLY A 411 -7.50 3.36 12.05
N ARG A 412 -7.83 4.29 11.13
CA ARG A 412 -8.71 5.46 11.42
C ARG A 412 -10.18 5.22 11.08
N TYR A 413 -10.51 4.32 10.13
CA TYR A 413 -11.88 4.17 9.62
C TYR A 413 -12.92 3.80 10.70
N PHE A 414 -12.62 2.81 11.56
CA PHE A 414 -13.44 2.40 12.69
C PHE A 414 -12.85 2.83 14.06
N GLY A 415 -11.98 3.84 14.06
CA GLY A 415 -11.35 4.38 15.25
C GLY A 415 -10.59 3.31 16.07
N LEU A 416 -10.76 3.32 17.40
CA LEU A 416 -10.02 2.43 18.31
C LEU A 416 -10.19 0.93 17.97
N PHE A 417 -11.36 0.51 17.51
CA PHE A 417 -11.60 -0.88 17.13
C PHE A 417 -10.70 -1.30 15.96
N ASN A 418 -10.57 -0.44 14.95
CA ASN A 418 -9.66 -0.67 13.81
C ASN A 418 -8.20 -0.71 14.27
N GLN A 419 -7.80 0.22 15.16
CA GLN A 419 -6.44 0.25 15.72
C GLN A 419 -6.10 -1.04 16.46
N LEU A 420 -7.03 -1.56 17.28
CA LEU A 420 -6.83 -2.80 18.05
C LEU A 420 -6.72 -4.04 17.14
N ILE A 421 -7.54 -4.14 16.09
CA ILE A 421 -7.43 -5.23 15.09
C ILE A 421 -6.10 -5.13 14.35
N GLY A 422 -5.72 -3.92 13.91
CA GLY A 422 -4.44 -3.68 13.27
C GLY A 422 -3.26 -4.06 14.17
N LEU A 423 -3.28 -3.63 15.44
CA LEU A 423 -2.27 -4.00 16.45
C LEU A 423 -2.19 -5.53 16.64
N ALA A 424 -3.34 -6.20 16.81
CA ALA A 424 -3.39 -7.65 16.96
C ALA A 424 -2.79 -8.34 15.72
N THR A 425 -3.06 -7.81 14.51
CA THR A 425 -2.50 -8.33 13.25
C THR A 425 -0.99 -8.13 13.20
N CYS A 426 -0.49 -6.96 13.54
CA CYS A 426 0.95 -6.66 13.59
C CYS A 426 1.68 -7.56 14.60
N LEU A 427 1.17 -7.66 15.83
CA LEU A 427 1.75 -8.54 16.85
C LEU A 427 1.69 -10.00 16.43
N GLY A 428 0.58 -10.43 15.87
CA GLY A 428 0.42 -11.78 15.34
C GLY A 428 1.43 -12.09 14.22
N LEU A 429 1.67 -11.16 13.30
CA LEU A 429 2.65 -11.32 12.23
C LEU A 429 4.09 -11.43 12.78
N ILE A 430 4.43 -10.65 13.81
CA ILE A 430 5.71 -10.79 14.52
C ILE A 430 5.83 -12.19 15.13
N PHE A 431 4.79 -12.69 15.81
CA PHE A 431 4.79 -14.04 16.38
C PHE A 431 4.85 -15.14 15.32
N ILE A 432 4.18 -14.98 14.17
CA ILE A 432 4.26 -15.90 13.02
C ILE A 432 5.70 -15.94 12.50
N ALA A 433 6.33 -14.79 12.25
CA ALA A 433 7.70 -14.71 11.78
C ALA A 433 8.69 -15.33 12.79
N TYR A 434 8.57 -14.96 14.06
CA TYR A 434 9.39 -15.49 15.15
C TYR A 434 9.25 -17.01 15.30
N SER A 435 8.02 -17.53 15.31
CA SER A 435 7.79 -18.99 15.41
C SER A 435 8.35 -19.74 14.21
N GLY A 436 8.29 -19.17 13.02
CA GLY A 436 8.93 -19.70 11.81
C GLY A 436 10.44 -19.81 11.97
N ILE A 437 11.10 -18.76 12.47
CA ILE A 437 12.54 -18.74 12.77
C ILE A 437 12.90 -19.79 13.83
N VAL A 438 12.12 -19.89 14.91
CA VAL A 438 12.33 -20.89 15.97
C VAL A 438 12.22 -22.31 15.43
N MET A 439 11.19 -22.59 14.61
CA MET A 439 11.04 -23.90 13.98
C MET A 439 12.22 -24.24 13.07
N TRP A 440 12.66 -23.29 12.26
CA TRP A 440 13.83 -23.44 11.41
C TRP A 440 15.08 -23.72 12.24
N TRP A 441 15.37 -22.89 13.26
CA TRP A 441 16.54 -23.03 14.11
C TRP A 441 16.63 -24.39 14.80
N LYS A 442 15.49 -24.89 15.32
CA LYS A 442 15.42 -26.21 15.99
C LYS A 442 15.54 -27.39 15.04
N ARG A 443 15.21 -27.19 13.76
CA ARG A 443 15.23 -28.26 12.75
C ARG A 443 16.56 -28.36 12.00
N ARG A 444 17.29 -27.26 11.87
CA ARG A 444 18.49 -27.20 11.04
C ARG A 444 19.57 -28.17 11.57
N PRO A 445 20.24 -28.99 10.71
CA PRO A 445 21.42 -29.74 11.08
C PRO A 445 22.58 -28.79 11.42
N LYS A 446 23.53 -29.26 12.26
CA LYS A 446 24.74 -28.49 12.53
C LYS A 446 25.52 -28.24 11.23
N GLY A 447 25.89 -26.98 10.98
CA GLY A 447 26.66 -26.57 9.80
C GLY A 447 25.91 -26.54 8.47
N ARG A 448 24.58 -26.75 8.47
CA ARG A 448 23.75 -26.71 7.26
C ARG A 448 22.48 -25.83 7.47
N ILE A 449 21.94 -25.27 6.40
CA ILE A 449 20.71 -24.46 6.47
C ILE A 449 19.43 -25.29 6.72
N GLY A 450 19.50 -26.61 6.46
CA GLY A 450 18.39 -27.54 6.69
C GLY A 450 17.23 -27.32 5.72
N LEU A 451 17.50 -27.32 4.42
CA LEU A 451 16.51 -27.15 3.38
C LEU A 451 15.45 -28.25 3.39
N PRO A 452 14.18 -27.91 3.05
CA PRO A 452 13.18 -28.92 2.71
C PRO A 452 13.61 -29.74 1.49
N PRO A 453 13.19 -31.03 1.41
CA PRO A 453 13.59 -31.93 0.31
C PRO A 453 13.12 -31.38 -1.05
N ALA A 454 13.94 -31.60 -2.08
CA ALA A 454 13.61 -31.15 -3.43
C ALA A 454 12.48 -32.01 -4.05
N PRO A 455 11.61 -31.43 -4.89
CA PRO A 455 10.69 -32.20 -5.73
C PRO A 455 11.50 -32.94 -6.80
N GLN A 456 11.09 -34.16 -7.11
CA GLN A 456 11.78 -35.02 -8.13
C GLN A 456 11.00 -35.04 -9.46
N ASN A 457 9.70 -34.71 -9.44
CA ASN A 457 8.81 -34.78 -10.60
C ASN A 457 9.02 -33.59 -11.54
N LYS A 458 9.34 -33.86 -12.82
CA LYS A 458 9.51 -32.82 -13.87
C LYS A 458 8.25 -32.01 -14.13
N ASN A 459 7.05 -32.58 -13.94
CA ASN A 459 5.78 -31.84 -14.12
C ASN A 459 5.60 -30.78 -13.04
N VAL A 460 6.04 -31.04 -11.82
CA VAL A 460 6.06 -30.04 -10.75
C VAL A 460 7.00 -28.88 -11.11
N ALA A 461 8.16 -29.17 -11.71
CA ALA A 461 9.08 -28.12 -12.17
C ALA A 461 8.45 -27.24 -13.26
N ARG A 462 7.71 -27.83 -14.23
CA ARG A 462 6.99 -27.06 -15.26
C ARG A 462 5.88 -26.20 -14.67
N MET A 463 5.10 -26.74 -13.72
CA MET A 463 4.05 -25.99 -13.03
C MET A 463 4.64 -24.81 -12.24
N VAL A 464 5.75 -25.03 -11.54
CA VAL A 464 6.45 -23.97 -10.83
C VAL A 464 6.92 -22.88 -11.81
N ALA A 465 7.48 -23.25 -12.96
CA ALA A 465 7.87 -22.31 -14.00
C ALA A 465 6.67 -21.45 -14.48
N LEU A 466 5.52 -22.09 -14.69
CA LEU A 466 4.29 -21.37 -15.07
C LEU A 466 3.85 -20.39 -13.99
N ILE A 467 3.86 -20.79 -12.71
CA ILE A 467 3.53 -19.90 -11.59
C ILE A 467 4.49 -18.71 -11.56
N ILE A 468 5.80 -18.94 -11.77
CA ILE A 468 6.80 -17.85 -11.85
C ILE A 468 6.46 -16.87 -12.95
N ILE A 469 6.09 -17.34 -14.14
CA ILE A 469 5.70 -16.49 -15.28
C ILE A 469 4.47 -15.65 -14.92
N VAL A 470 3.44 -16.27 -14.37
CA VAL A 470 2.19 -15.58 -13.96
C VAL A 470 2.46 -14.54 -12.86
N LEU A 471 3.23 -14.91 -11.83
CA LEU A 471 3.63 -13.98 -10.78
C LEU A 471 4.48 -12.83 -11.32
N GLY A 472 5.36 -13.09 -12.30
CA GLY A 472 6.16 -12.08 -12.94
C GLY A 472 5.35 -11.05 -13.74
N LEU A 473 4.24 -11.48 -14.34
CA LEU A 473 3.32 -10.57 -15.03
C LEU A 473 2.54 -9.68 -14.05
N ILE A 474 2.16 -10.25 -12.89
CA ILE A 474 1.37 -9.53 -11.87
C ILE A 474 2.31 -8.69 -10.98
N MET A 475 3.42 -9.27 -10.54
CA MET A 475 4.37 -8.71 -9.56
C MET A 475 5.81 -8.71 -10.13
N PRO A 476 6.21 -7.69 -10.92
CA PRO A 476 7.50 -7.68 -11.62
C PRO A 476 8.72 -7.83 -10.71
N LEU A 477 8.68 -7.25 -9.49
CA LEU A 477 9.78 -7.37 -8.52
C LEU A 477 9.97 -8.82 -8.03
N VAL A 478 8.89 -9.59 -7.92
CA VAL A 478 8.99 -11.02 -7.56
C VAL A 478 9.72 -11.78 -8.68
N ALA A 479 9.35 -11.56 -9.95
CA ALA A 479 10.05 -12.17 -11.07
C ALA A 479 11.54 -11.81 -11.08
N LEU A 480 11.86 -10.53 -10.92
CA LEU A 480 13.24 -10.07 -10.84
C LEU A 480 14.00 -10.74 -9.69
N SER A 481 13.40 -10.83 -8.50
CA SER A 481 14.02 -11.50 -7.34
C SER A 481 14.30 -12.97 -7.58
N LEU A 482 13.44 -13.67 -8.31
CA LEU A 482 13.65 -15.07 -8.70
C LEU A 482 14.79 -15.23 -9.71
N VAL A 483 14.89 -14.31 -10.69
CA VAL A 483 16.02 -14.29 -11.64
C VAL A 483 17.33 -14.06 -10.90
N VAL A 484 17.35 -13.08 -9.97
CA VAL A 484 18.54 -12.82 -9.13
C VAL A 484 18.88 -14.01 -8.27
N ALA A 485 17.89 -14.64 -7.62
CA ALA A 485 18.12 -15.84 -6.81
C ALA A 485 18.71 -17.00 -7.63
N PHE A 486 18.18 -17.20 -8.85
CA PHE A 486 18.72 -18.19 -9.78
C PHE A 486 20.15 -17.87 -10.22
N ALA A 487 20.44 -16.61 -10.55
CA ALA A 487 21.79 -16.18 -10.91
C ALA A 487 22.78 -16.37 -9.76
N VAL A 488 22.39 -16.03 -8.53
CA VAL A 488 23.20 -16.24 -7.31
C VAL A 488 23.43 -17.74 -7.08
N ASP A 489 22.41 -18.58 -7.23
CA ASP A 489 22.57 -20.04 -7.12
C ASP A 489 23.61 -20.55 -8.14
N TRP A 490 23.46 -20.16 -9.41
CA TRP A 490 24.31 -20.64 -10.50
C TRP A 490 25.73 -20.10 -10.46
N ILE A 491 25.91 -18.80 -10.19
CA ILE A 491 27.22 -18.11 -10.26
C ILE A 491 28.00 -18.27 -8.95
N VAL A 492 27.32 -18.24 -7.78
CA VAL A 492 27.97 -18.15 -6.49
C VAL A 492 27.87 -19.48 -5.72
N ILE A 493 26.63 -19.96 -5.48
CA ILE A 493 26.43 -21.08 -4.55
C ILE A 493 27.04 -22.37 -5.12
N ARG A 494 26.80 -22.65 -6.41
CA ARG A 494 27.34 -23.86 -7.07
C ARG A 494 28.84 -23.82 -7.36
N ARG A 495 29.51 -22.69 -7.15
CA ARG A 495 30.96 -22.57 -7.38
C ARG A 495 31.78 -22.56 -6.10
N ILE A 496 31.18 -22.34 -4.96
CA ILE A 496 31.87 -22.28 -3.67
C ILE A 496 31.57 -23.54 -2.85
N PRO A 497 32.55 -24.46 -2.65
CA PRO A 497 32.30 -25.75 -1.95
C PRO A 497 31.69 -25.60 -0.56
N LYS A 498 32.10 -24.58 0.21
CA LYS A 498 31.53 -24.29 1.54
C LYS A 498 30.05 -23.95 1.47
N LEU A 499 29.63 -23.20 0.45
CA LEU A 499 28.22 -22.84 0.24
C LEU A 499 27.43 -24.05 -0.25
N GLN A 500 27.97 -24.86 -1.15
CA GLN A 500 27.35 -26.13 -1.58
C GLN A 500 27.03 -27.03 -0.39
N THR A 501 28.04 -27.26 0.49
CA THR A 501 27.83 -28.03 1.70
C THR A 501 26.79 -27.40 2.63
N TRP A 502 26.82 -26.06 2.79
CA TRP A 502 25.87 -25.34 3.65
C TRP A 502 24.46 -25.42 3.12
N PHE A 503 24.27 -25.26 1.80
CA PHE A 503 22.98 -25.41 1.13
C PHE A 503 22.59 -26.86 0.82
N SER A 504 23.44 -27.86 1.15
CA SER A 504 23.22 -29.30 0.86
C SER A 504 22.92 -29.55 -0.64
N ILE A 505 23.67 -28.88 -1.52
CA ILE A 505 23.66 -29.10 -2.97
C ILE A 505 24.77 -30.10 -3.23
N GLU A 506 24.40 -31.37 -3.48
CA GLU A 506 25.31 -32.47 -3.91
C GLU A 506 25.24 -32.59 -5.43
#